data_9b904ac7f5f2fc527e9c6f1ce4b81250
#
_entry.id   9b904ac7f5f2fc527e9c6f1ce4b81250
#
_cell.length_a   1.000
_cell.length_b   1.000
_cell.length_c   1.000
_cell.angle_alpha   90.00
_cell.angle_beta   90.00
_cell.angle_gamma   90.00
#
_symmetry.space_group_name_H-M   'P 1'
#
loop_
_entity.id
_entity.type
_entity.pdbx_description
1 polymer ?
#
loop_
_entity_poly.entity_id
_entity_poly.type
_entity_poly.pdbx_seq_one_letter_code
_entity_poly.pdbx_strand_id
1 'polypeptide(L)'
;MGPVIQRYRYDPPGGKKEFRPWDVRRRKMAPPDPRPLYNQPGMKDAAQVILVEGEKCAQALISAGVTATTAMHGANAPVDKTDWSPLSGKAVLIWPDRDKPGWEYAAQAAQAILSAGAKSCHVLYPPEDAAEGWDAADAIAEGFDIATFLSHGPRLQMHDLTDDAEPAVSSDESVWGTEDALALAFTRRYHRDWRYVATWGRWLVWDGHRWRNEDTRLRAGGDGGVLRFRRCTRSMA
;
A
#
# COMPACT_ATOMS: atom_id res chain seq x y z
N MET A 1 4.70 27.38 12.66
CA MET A 1 4.59 26.34 13.70
C MET A 1 5.95 25.65 13.79
N GLY A 2 6.59 25.56 14.99
CA GLY A 2 7.91 24.95 15.13
C GLY A 2 7.88 23.41 15.03
N PRO A 3 9.05 22.75 14.97
CA PRO A 3 9.13 21.31 14.85
C PRO A 3 8.44 20.60 16.03
N VAL A 4 7.71 19.54 15.74
CA VAL A 4 7.03 18.71 16.74
C VAL A 4 7.99 17.67 17.31
N ILE A 5 8.92 17.22 16.47
CA ILE A 5 9.91 16.21 16.83
C ILE A 5 11.30 16.63 16.29
N GLN A 6 12.32 16.32 17.07
CA GLN A 6 13.72 16.38 16.68
C GLN A 6 14.31 14.98 16.77
N ARG A 7 15.18 14.64 15.84
CA ARG A 7 15.88 13.37 15.82
C ARG A 7 17.35 13.57 16.13
N TYR A 8 17.78 13.05 17.26
CA TYR A 8 19.19 13.09 17.67
C TYR A 8 19.89 11.84 17.18
N ARG A 9 21.00 12.04 16.48
CA ARG A 9 21.94 10.98 16.17
C ARG A 9 22.91 10.84 17.33
N TYR A 10 23.08 9.64 17.81
CA TYR A 10 24.03 9.26 18.83
C TYR A 10 24.98 8.22 18.25
N ASP A 11 26.28 8.52 18.25
CA ASP A 11 27.35 7.65 17.78
C ASP A 11 28.19 7.20 18.99
N PRO A 12 27.83 6.11 19.68
CA PRO A 12 28.59 5.64 20.84
C PRO A 12 29.96 5.12 20.41
N PRO A 13 31.03 5.35 21.19
CA PRO A 13 32.35 4.80 20.92
C PRO A 13 32.28 3.26 20.80
N GLY A 14 32.67 2.69 19.66
CA GLY A 14 32.67 1.24 19.40
C GLY A 14 31.28 0.61 19.22
N GLY A 15 30.20 1.41 19.19
CA GLY A 15 28.82 0.94 19.00
C GLY A 15 28.23 1.30 17.63
N LYS A 16 27.02 0.79 17.39
CA LYS A 16 26.24 1.19 16.20
C LYS A 16 25.60 2.54 16.42
N LYS A 17 25.53 3.34 15.36
CA LYS A 17 24.80 4.62 15.40
C LYS A 17 23.34 4.40 15.79
N GLU A 18 22.84 5.23 16.68
CA GLU A 18 21.44 5.23 17.12
C GLU A 18 20.78 6.56 16.76
N PHE A 19 19.49 6.49 16.48
CA PHE A 19 18.66 7.68 16.31
C PHE A 19 17.60 7.71 17.42
N ARG A 20 17.61 8.79 18.21
CA ARG A 20 16.70 8.95 19.35
C ARG A 20 15.74 10.09 19.07
N PRO A 21 14.42 9.83 19.07
CA PRO A 21 13.43 10.88 18.88
C PRO A 21 13.29 11.72 20.14
N TRP A 22 13.15 13.03 19.98
CA TRP A 22 12.86 13.98 21.01
C TRP A 22 11.51 14.65 20.71
N ASP A 23 10.50 14.40 21.56
CA ASP A 23 9.24 15.12 21.50
C ASP A 23 9.46 16.54 22.05
N VAL A 24 9.43 17.53 21.17
CA VAL A 24 9.69 18.92 21.50
C VAL A 24 8.59 19.50 22.41
N ARG A 25 7.34 19.07 22.21
CA ARG A 25 6.19 19.55 22.99
C ARG A 25 6.18 18.99 24.39
N ARG A 26 6.40 17.69 24.52
CA ARG A 26 6.42 17.00 25.83
C ARG A 26 7.78 17.05 26.51
N ARG A 27 8.81 17.59 25.84
CA ARG A 27 10.21 17.66 26.30
C ARG A 27 10.72 16.31 26.79
N LYS A 28 10.49 15.27 26.01
CA LYS A 28 10.76 13.89 26.38
C LYS A 28 11.49 13.13 25.28
N MET A 29 12.45 12.28 25.69
CA MET A 29 13.15 11.37 24.78
C MET A 29 12.26 10.16 24.46
N ALA A 30 11.24 10.39 23.65
CA ALA A 30 10.29 9.40 23.19
C ALA A 30 9.61 9.92 21.91
N PRO A 31 9.12 9.05 21.03
CA PRO A 31 8.26 9.50 19.94
C PRO A 31 6.95 10.06 20.52
N PRO A 32 6.36 11.10 19.90
CA PRO A 32 5.03 11.55 20.25
C PRO A 32 3.98 10.46 19.93
N ASP A 33 2.82 10.59 20.54
CA ASP A 33 1.68 9.72 20.32
C ASP A 33 0.43 10.61 20.10
N PRO A 34 -0.21 10.54 18.90
CA PRO A 34 0.20 9.77 17.71
C PRO A 34 1.50 10.30 17.08
N ARG A 35 2.17 9.44 16.28
CA ARG A 35 3.42 9.77 15.60
C ARG A 35 3.16 10.61 14.37
N PRO A 36 3.75 11.80 14.22
CA PRO A 36 3.53 12.64 13.06
C PRO A 36 4.22 12.08 11.82
N LEU A 37 3.61 12.34 10.67
CA LEU A 37 4.26 12.15 9.38
C LEU A 37 5.40 13.18 9.20
N TYR A 38 6.40 12.78 8.41
CA TYR A 38 7.49 13.67 7.99
C TYR A 38 6.97 14.75 7.03
N ASN A 39 7.60 15.92 7.01
CA ASN A 39 7.33 17.01 6.06
C ASN A 39 5.86 17.51 6.03
N GLN A 40 5.14 17.50 7.14
CA GLN A 40 3.76 18.01 7.18
C GLN A 40 3.60 19.43 6.60
N PRO A 41 4.52 20.40 6.84
CA PRO A 41 4.39 21.72 6.24
C PRO A 41 4.41 21.70 4.71
N GLY A 42 5.24 20.86 4.08
CA GLY A 42 5.33 20.73 2.63
C GLY A 42 4.11 20.05 2.00
N MET A 43 3.36 19.28 2.79
CA MET A 43 2.15 18.60 2.32
C MET A 43 0.88 19.45 2.42
N LYS A 44 0.90 20.56 3.18
CA LYS A 44 -0.31 21.30 3.58
C LYS A 44 -1.25 21.59 2.42
N ASP A 45 -0.72 22.20 1.38
CA ASP A 45 -1.51 22.66 0.23
C ASP A 45 -1.40 21.71 -0.99
N ALA A 46 -0.76 20.56 -0.82
CA ALA A 46 -0.59 19.61 -1.91
C ALA A 46 -1.88 18.80 -2.16
N ALA A 47 -2.26 18.68 -3.42
CA ALA A 47 -3.36 17.81 -3.83
C ALA A 47 -2.95 16.33 -3.87
N GLN A 48 -1.66 16.06 -4.11
CA GLN A 48 -1.08 14.73 -4.17
C GLN A 48 0.15 14.64 -3.28
N VAL A 49 0.32 13.51 -2.63
CA VAL A 49 1.46 13.21 -1.75
C VAL A 49 2.00 11.83 -2.04
N ILE A 50 3.32 11.70 -2.11
CA ILE A 50 3.99 10.41 -2.26
C ILE A 50 4.41 9.92 -0.87
N LEU A 51 3.93 8.74 -0.47
CA LEU A 51 4.39 8.05 0.73
C LEU A 51 5.50 7.08 0.35
N VAL A 52 6.64 7.17 1.03
CA VAL A 52 7.80 6.29 0.85
C VAL A 52 8.30 5.74 2.18
N GLU A 53 9.20 4.79 2.13
CA GLU A 53 9.87 4.26 3.31
C GLU A 53 11.10 5.09 3.68
N GLY A 54 11.09 5.63 4.89
CA GLY A 54 12.23 6.37 5.46
C GLY A 54 12.43 7.79 4.95
N GLU A 55 13.07 8.60 5.79
CA GLU A 55 13.28 10.01 5.51
C GLU A 55 14.31 10.25 4.38
N LYS A 56 15.22 9.29 4.11
CA LYS A 56 16.19 9.37 2.99
C LYS A 56 15.41 9.47 1.66
N CYS A 57 14.47 8.55 1.44
CA CYS A 57 13.66 8.50 0.22
C CYS A 57 12.73 9.72 0.11
N ALA A 58 12.06 10.09 1.22
CA ALA A 58 11.23 11.29 1.24
C ALA A 58 12.03 12.55 0.92
N GLN A 59 13.22 12.73 1.51
CA GLN A 59 14.06 13.88 1.26
C GLN A 59 14.60 13.91 -0.18
N ALA A 60 14.95 12.76 -0.74
CA ALA A 60 15.38 12.65 -2.13
C ALA A 60 14.29 13.14 -3.10
N LEU A 61 13.04 12.67 -2.92
CA LEU A 61 11.89 13.12 -3.70
C LEU A 61 11.60 14.62 -3.51
N ILE A 62 11.65 15.12 -2.27
CA ILE A 62 11.46 16.55 -1.98
C ILE A 62 12.52 17.39 -2.70
N SER A 63 13.78 16.96 -2.70
CA SER A 63 14.86 17.66 -3.40
C SER A 63 14.68 17.64 -4.92
N ALA A 64 13.98 16.64 -5.46
CA ALA A 64 13.57 16.57 -6.86
C ALA A 64 12.25 17.32 -7.15
N GLY A 65 11.71 18.10 -6.21
CA GLY A 65 10.50 18.90 -6.40
C GLY A 65 9.18 18.13 -6.21
N VAL A 66 9.23 16.93 -5.67
CA VAL A 66 8.04 16.09 -5.44
C VAL A 66 7.58 16.21 -4.00
N THR A 67 6.29 16.40 -3.77
CA THR A 67 5.73 16.38 -2.41
C THR A 67 5.71 14.96 -1.85
N ALA A 68 6.59 14.71 -0.89
CA ALA A 68 6.74 13.38 -0.29
C ALA A 68 6.72 13.41 1.23
N THR A 69 6.38 12.27 1.80
CA THR A 69 6.34 12.01 3.23
C THR A 69 6.74 10.58 3.55
N THR A 70 6.98 10.32 4.82
CA THR A 70 7.16 8.98 5.38
C THR A 70 6.64 8.92 6.80
N ALA A 71 6.23 7.74 7.25
CA ALA A 71 5.96 7.48 8.65
C ALA A 71 7.25 7.32 9.46
N MET A 72 7.19 7.61 10.75
CA MET A 72 8.33 7.43 11.64
C MET A 72 8.69 5.95 11.76
N HIS A 73 9.91 5.58 11.46
CA HIS A 73 10.49 4.24 11.40
C HIS A 73 10.30 3.46 10.07
N GLY A 74 9.86 4.11 8.99
CA GLY A 74 9.74 3.48 7.67
C GLY A 74 8.83 2.23 7.69
N ALA A 75 9.23 1.12 7.05
CA ALA A 75 8.47 -0.13 7.03
C ALA A 75 8.16 -0.73 8.41
N ASN A 76 8.94 -0.38 9.43
CA ASN A 76 8.68 -0.79 10.82
C ASN A 76 7.79 0.22 11.58
N ALA A 77 7.17 1.17 10.88
CA ALA A 77 6.27 2.12 11.51
C ALA A 77 5.03 1.38 12.03
N PRO A 78 4.65 1.57 13.30
CA PRO A 78 3.37 1.10 13.77
C PRO A 78 2.26 1.95 13.12
N VAL A 79 1.58 1.36 12.16
CA VAL A 79 0.53 2.01 11.35
C VAL A 79 -0.59 2.56 12.24
N ASP A 80 -0.95 1.82 13.28
CA ASP A 80 -1.96 2.16 14.28
C ASP A 80 -1.58 3.36 15.19
N LYS A 81 -0.29 3.71 15.27
CA LYS A 81 0.23 4.84 16.06
C LYS A 81 0.62 6.04 15.23
N THR A 82 0.49 5.95 13.93
CA THR A 82 0.82 7.05 13.01
C THR A 82 -0.39 7.95 12.80
N ASP A 83 -0.19 9.27 12.86
CA ASP A 83 -1.20 10.25 12.51
C ASP A 83 -1.30 10.41 11.00
N TRP A 84 -2.28 9.73 10.40
CA TRP A 84 -2.55 9.80 8.96
C TRP A 84 -3.45 10.97 8.57
N SER A 85 -4.01 11.71 9.53
CA SER A 85 -4.94 12.83 9.28
C SER A 85 -4.43 13.91 8.33
N PRO A 86 -3.10 14.21 8.23
CA PRO A 86 -2.60 15.16 7.25
C PRO A 86 -2.79 14.75 5.78
N LEU A 87 -3.12 13.49 5.53
CA LEU A 87 -3.41 12.94 4.19
C LEU A 87 -4.89 12.99 3.82
N SER A 88 -5.76 13.38 4.74
CA SER A 88 -7.21 13.52 4.47
C SER A 88 -7.47 14.47 3.29
N GLY A 89 -8.37 14.06 2.40
CA GLY A 89 -8.73 14.79 1.17
C GLY A 89 -7.67 14.80 0.06
N LYS A 90 -6.53 14.15 0.24
CA LYS A 90 -5.42 14.12 -0.72
C LYS A 90 -5.42 12.84 -1.55
N ALA A 91 -4.88 12.92 -2.77
CA ALA A 91 -4.50 11.74 -3.52
C ALA A 91 -3.14 11.24 -3.00
N VAL A 92 -3.06 9.97 -2.63
CA VAL A 92 -1.82 9.38 -2.11
C VAL A 92 -1.31 8.32 -3.05
N LEU A 93 -0.02 8.40 -3.40
CA LEU A 93 0.71 7.32 -4.06
C LEU A 93 1.70 6.75 -3.05
N ILE A 94 1.63 5.46 -2.81
CA ILE A 94 2.63 4.75 -2.00
C ILE A 94 3.67 4.17 -2.96
N TRP A 95 4.91 4.51 -2.74
CA TRP A 95 6.05 3.92 -3.43
C TRP A 95 6.81 3.05 -2.44
N PRO A 96 6.52 1.73 -2.39
CA PRO A 96 7.19 0.82 -1.48
C PRO A 96 8.62 0.52 -1.95
N ASP A 97 9.48 0.17 -1.03
CA ASP A 97 10.74 -0.51 -1.37
C ASP A 97 10.42 -1.84 -2.06
N ARG A 98 11.25 -2.26 -3.02
CA ARG A 98 11.03 -3.46 -3.81
C ARG A 98 11.41 -4.71 -3.02
N ASP A 99 10.75 -4.93 -1.88
CA ASP A 99 10.93 -6.11 -1.06
C ASP A 99 9.61 -6.53 -0.37
N LYS A 100 9.62 -7.67 0.28
CA LYS A 100 8.42 -8.19 0.94
C LYS A 100 7.94 -7.30 2.09
N PRO A 101 8.81 -6.82 3.01
CA PRO A 101 8.40 -5.88 4.06
C PRO A 101 7.75 -4.60 3.52
N GLY A 102 8.31 -4.03 2.45
CA GLY A 102 7.78 -2.84 1.79
C GLY A 102 6.36 -3.04 1.27
N TRP A 103 6.08 -4.18 0.64
CA TRP A 103 4.74 -4.52 0.17
C TRP A 103 3.75 -4.72 1.32
N GLU A 104 4.15 -5.39 2.40
CA GLU A 104 3.31 -5.61 3.57
C GLU A 104 2.98 -4.28 4.27
N TYR A 105 3.97 -3.41 4.40
CA TYR A 105 3.78 -2.06 4.93
C TYR A 105 2.85 -1.22 4.05
N ALA A 106 3.06 -1.22 2.72
CA ALA A 106 2.24 -0.46 1.79
C ALA A 106 0.76 -0.85 1.88
N ALA A 107 0.45 -2.13 2.00
CA ALA A 107 -0.92 -2.61 2.14
C ALA A 107 -1.59 -2.13 3.44
N GLN A 108 -0.87 -2.19 4.56
CA GLN A 108 -1.37 -1.72 5.86
C GLN A 108 -1.52 -0.19 5.90
N ALA A 109 -0.52 0.54 5.38
CA ALA A 109 -0.56 1.99 5.31
C ALA A 109 -1.71 2.49 4.43
N ALA A 110 -1.97 1.82 3.29
CA ALA A 110 -3.05 2.19 2.39
C ALA A 110 -4.42 2.15 3.07
N GLN A 111 -4.70 1.10 3.87
CA GLN A 111 -5.94 1.00 4.64
C GLN A 111 -6.07 2.14 5.65
N ALA A 112 -5.02 2.41 6.42
CA ALA A 112 -5.04 3.49 7.40
C ALA A 112 -5.21 4.87 6.76
N ILE A 113 -4.58 5.10 5.59
CA ILE A 113 -4.69 6.34 4.81
C ILE A 113 -6.11 6.54 4.28
N LEU A 114 -6.74 5.51 3.72
CA LEU A 114 -8.13 5.58 3.26
C LEU A 114 -9.07 5.81 4.44
N SER A 115 -8.92 5.08 5.54
CA SER A 115 -9.71 5.27 6.76
C SER A 115 -9.53 6.66 7.38
N ALA A 116 -8.39 7.33 7.16
CA ALA A 116 -8.16 8.71 7.55
C ALA A 116 -8.80 9.74 6.59
N GLY A 117 -9.51 9.29 5.54
CA GLY A 117 -10.25 10.13 4.62
C GLY A 117 -9.44 10.66 3.43
N ALA A 118 -8.40 9.95 2.99
CA ALA A 118 -7.73 10.28 1.74
C ALA A 118 -8.69 10.15 0.56
N LYS A 119 -8.56 11.03 -0.43
CA LYS A 119 -9.39 11.03 -1.64
C LYS A 119 -9.19 9.78 -2.49
N SER A 120 -7.96 9.31 -2.56
CA SER A 120 -7.59 8.07 -3.25
C SER A 120 -6.24 7.58 -2.71
N CYS A 121 -6.01 6.28 -2.77
CA CYS A 121 -4.73 5.68 -2.44
C CYS A 121 -4.36 4.64 -3.50
N HIS A 122 -3.14 4.73 -4.03
CA HIS A 122 -2.60 3.78 -4.99
C HIS A 122 -1.23 3.33 -4.53
N VAL A 123 -0.90 2.07 -4.79
CA VAL A 123 0.43 1.51 -4.56
C VAL A 123 1.12 1.34 -5.91
N LEU A 124 2.26 1.98 -6.10
CA LEU A 124 3.08 1.86 -7.29
C LEU A 124 3.79 0.50 -7.33
N TYR A 125 3.92 -0.06 -8.53
CA TYR A 125 4.75 -1.23 -8.76
C TYR A 125 6.12 -0.78 -9.25
N PRO A 126 7.21 -0.97 -8.46
CA PRO A 126 8.56 -0.78 -8.95
C PRO A 126 8.83 -1.61 -10.21
N PRO A 127 9.76 -1.19 -11.10
CA PRO A 127 10.12 -1.96 -12.28
C PRO A 127 10.51 -3.40 -11.93
N GLU A 128 10.11 -4.37 -12.77
CA GLU A 128 10.38 -5.79 -12.51
C GLU A 128 11.87 -6.14 -12.55
N ASP A 129 12.65 -5.37 -13.29
CA ASP A 129 14.11 -5.52 -13.43
C ASP A 129 14.90 -4.74 -12.36
N ALA A 130 14.26 -3.92 -11.54
CA ALA A 130 14.92 -3.23 -10.43
C ALA A 130 15.46 -4.26 -9.40
N ALA A 131 16.51 -3.89 -8.68
CA ALA A 131 17.09 -4.73 -7.64
C ALA A 131 16.14 -4.95 -6.46
N GLU A 132 16.34 -6.02 -5.68
CA GLU A 132 15.66 -6.20 -4.40
C GLU A 132 16.01 -5.04 -3.45
N GLY A 133 15.02 -4.48 -2.76
CA GLY A 133 15.18 -3.32 -1.89
C GLY A 133 15.35 -1.98 -2.62
N TRP A 134 15.20 -1.96 -3.96
CA TRP A 134 15.26 -0.72 -4.73
C TRP A 134 14.22 0.28 -4.24
N ASP A 135 14.66 1.49 -3.94
CA ASP A 135 13.87 2.55 -3.32
C ASP A 135 13.81 3.83 -4.17
N ALA A 136 13.03 4.82 -3.73
CA ALA A 136 12.90 6.09 -4.44
C ALA A 136 14.21 6.90 -4.45
N ALA A 137 15.11 6.73 -3.50
CA ALA A 137 16.39 7.41 -3.49
C ALA A 137 17.37 6.76 -4.46
N ASP A 138 17.30 5.43 -4.61
CA ASP A 138 18.08 4.71 -5.63
C ASP A 138 17.62 5.12 -7.04
N ALA A 139 16.30 5.18 -7.28
CA ALA A 139 15.74 5.69 -8.53
C ALA A 139 16.30 7.06 -8.92
N ILE A 140 16.34 8.00 -7.98
CA ILE A 140 16.87 9.34 -8.22
C ILE A 140 18.37 9.29 -8.50
N ALA A 141 19.14 8.49 -7.75
CA ALA A 141 20.58 8.36 -7.91
C ALA A 141 20.95 7.76 -9.27
N GLU A 142 20.14 6.87 -9.80
CA GLU A 142 20.30 6.22 -11.11
C GLU A 142 19.80 7.08 -12.28
N GLY A 143 19.18 8.23 -12.01
CA GLY A 143 18.58 9.08 -13.05
C GLY A 143 17.31 8.51 -13.67
N PHE A 144 16.58 7.67 -12.94
CA PHE A 144 15.30 7.12 -13.37
C PHE A 144 14.27 8.21 -13.62
N ASP A 145 13.43 8.07 -14.63
CA ASP A 145 12.37 9.03 -14.94
C ASP A 145 11.22 8.95 -13.93
N ILE A 146 11.44 9.58 -12.77
CA ILE A 146 10.44 9.61 -11.69
C ILE A 146 9.17 10.35 -12.08
N ALA A 147 9.25 11.36 -12.97
CA ALA A 147 8.08 12.13 -13.39
C ALA A 147 7.10 11.27 -14.19
N THR A 148 7.60 10.54 -15.19
CA THR A 148 6.81 9.58 -15.95
C THR A 148 6.31 8.45 -15.06
N PHE A 149 7.14 7.92 -14.16
CA PHE A 149 6.74 6.85 -13.26
C PHE A 149 5.62 7.27 -12.29
N LEU A 150 5.71 8.44 -11.67
CA LEU A 150 4.67 8.96 -10.79
C LEU A 150 3.36 9.29 -11.53
N SER A 151 3.44 9.62 -12.81
CA SER A 151 2.25 9.96 -13.62
C SER A 151 1.59 8.74 -14.24
N HIS A 152 2.35 7.81 -14.78
CA HIS A 152 1.87 6.72 -15.64
C HIS A 152 2.36 5.33 -15.21
N GLY A 153 3.22 5.22 -14.21
CA GLY A 153 3.74 3.94 -13.74
C GLY A 153 2.62 2.98 -13.31
N PRO A 154 2.84 1.67 -13.44
CA PRO A 154 1.86 0.66 -13.06
C PRO A 154 1.54 0.79 -11.57
N ARG A 155 0.24 0.73 -11.24
CA ARG A 155 -0.22 0.95 -9.87
C ARG A 155 -1.49 0.16 -9.55
N LEU A 156 -1.63 -0.24 -8.30
CA LEU A 156 -2.83 -0.84 -7.76
C LEU A 156 -3.64 0.24 -7.04
N GLN A 157 -4.90 0.42 -7.41
CA GLN A 157 -5.84 1.25 -6.67
C GLN A 157 -6.28 0.49 -5.41
N MET A 158 -6.13 1.14 -4.26
CA MET A 158 -6.60 0.59 -2.99
C MET A 158 -8.01 1.10 -2.70
N HIS A 159 -8.84 0.25 -2.13
CA HIS A 159 -10.21 0.59 -1.71
C HIS A 159 -10.32 0.45 -0.20
N ASP A 160 -11.11 1.31 0.44
CA ASP A 160 -11.40 1.18 1.86
C ASP A 160 -12.20 -0.10 2.10
N LEU A 161 -11.69 -0.97 2.96
CA LEU A 161 -12.37 -2.22 3.31
C LEU A 161 -13.55 -2.00 4.26
N THR A 162 -13.69 -0.78 4.80
CA THR A 162 -14.83 -0.40 5.66
C THR A 162 -16.03 0.09 4.86
N ASP A 163 -15.85 0.37 3.57
CA ASP A 163 -16.94 0.78 2.69
C ASP A 163 -17.69 -0.47 2.21
N ASP A 164 -18.59 -0.98 3.06
CA ASP A 164 -19.53 -2.07 2.75
C ASP A 164 -20.63 -1.65 1.75
N ALA A 165 -20.51 -0.47 1.14
CA ALA A 165 -21.34 -0.08 0.02
C ALA A 165 -21.03 -1.03 -1.15
N GLU A 166 -21.96 -1.91 -1.46
CA GLU A 166 -21.95 -2.65 -2.71
C GLU A 166 -21.74 -1.63 -3.84
N PRO A 167 -20.69 -1.78 -4.67
CA PRO A 167 -20.51 -0.88 -5.79
C PRO A 167 -21.80 -0.93 -6.62
N ALA A 168 -22.43 0.23 -6.79
CA ALA A 168 -23.60 0.35 -7.63
C ALA A 168 -23.29 -0.31 -8.96
N VAL A 169 -23.98 -1.38 -9.26
CA VAL A 169 -23.91 -2.08 -10.55
C VAL A 169 -24.39 -1.07 -11.57
N SER A 170 -23.46 -0.48 -12.33
CA SER A 170 -23.86 0.29 -13.51
C SER A 170 -24.59 -0.70 -14.42
N SER A 171 -25.84 -0.39 -14.70
CA SER A 171 -26.75 -1.20 -15.54
C SER A 171 -26.40 -1.09 -17.03
N ASP A 172 -25.13 -1.07 -17.37
CA ASP A 172 -24.69 -1.15 -18.76
C ASP A 172 -24.58 -2.62 -19.15
N GLU A 173 -25.72 -3.18 -19.60
CA GLU A 173 -25.89 -4.57 -20.02
C GLU A 173 -25.03 -4.97 -21.22
N SER A 174 -24.34 -4.02 -21.86
CA SER A 174 -23.57 -4.29 -23.08
C SER A 174 -22.19 -4.95 -22.87
N VAL A 175 -21.73 -5.06 -21.60
CA VAL A 175 -20.40 -5.60 -21.28
C VAL A 175 -20.45 -7.03 -20.71
N TRP A 176 -21.65 -7.58 -20.47
CA TRP A 176 -21.86 -8.90 -19.88
C TRP A 176 -21.63 -10.05 -20.89
N GLY A 177 -20.45 -10.34 -21.27
CA GLY A 177 -20.15 -11.45 -22.19
C GLY A 177 -18.68 -11.58 -22.53
N THR A 178 -17.86 -10.68 -22.05
CA THR A 178 -16.42 -10.77 -22.23
C THR A 178 -15.75 -11.51 -21.06
N GLU A 179 -14.67 -12.24 -21.33
CA GLU A 179 -13.88 -12.91 -20.30
C GLU A 179 -13.39 -11.91 -19.24
N ASP A 180 -13.04 -10.69 -19.64
CA ASP A 180 -12.61 -9.62 -18.75
C ASP A 180 -13.73 -9.17 -17.81
N ALA A 181 -14.95 -9.03 -18.30
CA ALA A 181 -16.08 -8.68 -17.45
C ALA A 181 -16.39 -9.77 -16.42
N LEU A 182 -16.31 -11.05 -16.84
CA LEU A 182 -16.48 -12.18 -15.93
C LEU A 182 -15.37 -12.26 -14.89
N ALA A 183 -14.11 -12.04 -15.30
CA ALA A 183 -12.96 -12.00 -14.38
C ALA A 183 -13.09 -10.85 -13.37
N LEU A 184 -13.54 -9.68 -13.82
CA LEU A 184 -13.75 -8.53 -12.97
C LEU A 184 -14.91 -8.75 -11.98
N ALA A 185 -16.03 -9.30 -12.45
CA ALA A 185 -17.18 -9.65 -11.59
C ALA A 185 -16.79 -10.71 -10.54
N PHE A 186 -16.01 -11.72 -10.96
CA PHE A 186 -15.49 -12.74 -10.05
C PHE A 186 -14.58 -12.12 -8.99
N THR A 187 -13.62 -11.27 -9.43
CA THR A 187 -12.70 -10.60 -8.54
C THR A 187 -13.44 -9.71 -7.54
N ARG A 188 -14.41 -8.91 -7.98
CA ARG A 188 -15.24 -8.07 -7.10
C ARG A 188 -15.98 -8.88 -6.05
N ARG A 189 -16.55 -10.03 -6.43
CA ARG A 189 -17.36 -10.85 -5.53
C ARG A 189 -16.54 -11.67 -4.54
N TYR A 190 -15.34 -12.11 -4.93
CA TYR A 190 -14.59 -13.13 -4.19
C TYR A 190 -13.20 -12.67 -3.73
N HIS A 191 -12.85 -11.40 -3.90
CA HIS A 191 -11.51 -10.87 -3.56
C HIS A 191 -11.11 -11.07 -2.08
N ARG A 192 -12.08 -11.24 -1.18
CA ARG A 192 -11.82 -11.53 0.24
C ARG A 192 -11.38 -12.97 0.47
N ASP A 193 -11.94 -13.88 -0.32
CA ASP A 193 -11.80 -15.32 -0.10
C ASP A 193 -10.89 -15.99 -1.13
N TRP A 194 -10.59 -15.30 -2.24
CA TRP A 194 -9.84 -15.86 -3.36
C TRP A 194 -8.77 -14.91 -3.86
N ARG A 195 -7.56 -15.44 -4.11
CA ARG A 195 -6.46 -14.70 -4.73
C ARG A 195 -5.76 -15.53 -5.78
N TYR A 196 -5.49 -14.93 -6.93
CA TYR A 196 -4.62 -15.54 -7.93
C TYR A 196 -3.20 -15.04 -7.76
N VAL A 197 -2.25 -15.95 -7.63
CA VAL A 197 -0.81 -15.63 -7.57
C VAL A 197 -0.19 -15.96 -8.91
N ALA A 198 0.02 -14.94 -9.73
CA ALA A 198 0.47 -15.09 -11.11
C ALA A 198 1.82 -15.80 -11.21
N THR A 199 2.77 -15.49 -10.34
CA THR A 199 4.09 -16.13 -10.28
C THR A 199 4.02 -17.63 -9.99
N TRP A 200 2.96 -18.10 -9.34
CA TRP A 200 2.75 -19.52 -9.02
C TRP A 200 1.74 -20.18 -9.97
N GLY A 201 1.05 -19.38 -10.78
CA GLY A 201 -0.03 -19.87 -11.63
C GLY A 201 -1.17 -20.53 -10.85
N ARG A 202 -1.44 -20.11 -9.61
CA ARG A 202 -2.36 -20.79 -8.69
C ARG A 202 -3.33 -19.84 -8.00
N TRP A 203 -4.51 -20.36 -7.74
CA TRP A 203 -5.50 -19.73 -6.91
C TRP A 203 -5.29 -20.11 -5.44
N LEU A 204 -5.43 -19.14 -4.56
CA LEU A 204 -5.46 -19.32 -3.12
C LEU A 204 -6.87 -19.03 -2.60
N VAL A 205 -7.31 -19.81 -1.61
CA VAL A 205 -8.57 -19.62 -0.89
C VAL A 205 -8.28 -19.35 0.58
N TRP A 206 -8.96 -18.37 1.14
CA TRP A 206 -8.92 -18.08 2.56
C TRP A 206 -9.81 -19.07 3.34
N ASP A 207 -9.24 -19.78 4.33
CA ASP A 207 -9.97 -20.79 5.13
C ASP A 207 -10.47 -20.24 6.49
N GLY A 208 -10.36 -18.93 6.69
CA GLY A 208 -10.67 -18.27 7.95
C GLY A 208 -9.44 -18.01 8.83
N HIS A 209 -8.32 -18.67 8.55
CA HIS A 209 -7.08 -18.55 9.32
C HIS A 209 -5.83 -18.34 8.45
N ARG A 210 -5.82 -18.90 7.23
CA ARG A 210 -4.69 -18.82 6.31
C ARG A 210 -5.11 -19.00 4.86
N TRP A 211 -4.26 -18.57 3.95
CA TRP A 211 -4.39 -18.83 2.53
C TRP A 211 -3.93 -20.27 2.21
N ARG A 212 -4.78 -21.02 1.53
CA ARG A 212 -4.48 -22.39 1.06
C ARG A 212 -4.50 -22.44 -0.45
N ASN A 213 -3.70 -23.33 -1.04
CA ASN A 213 -3.84 -23.65 -2.45
C ASN A 213 -5.23 -24.20 -2.72
N GLU A 214 -5.87 -23.73 -3.80
CA GLU A 214 -7.10 -24.31 -4.31
C GLU A 214 -6.77 -25.56 -5.12
N ASP A 215 -7.02 -26.72 -4.52
CA ASP A 215 -6.76 -28.03 -5.13
C ASP A 215 -8.03 -28.64 -5.74
N THR A 216 -9.21 -28.02 -5.52
CA THR A 216 -10.46 -28.46 -6.12
C THR A 216 -10.52 -27.90 -7.54
N ARG A 217 -10.49 -28.77 -8.55
CA ARG A 217 -10.68 -28.38 -9.96
C ARG A 217 -12.07 -27.77 -10.11
N LEU A 218 -12.15 -26.44 -10.17
CA LEU A 218 -13.36 -25.74 -10.53
C LEU A 218 -13.67 -26.06 -11.98
N ARG A 219 -14.66 -26.93 -12.23
CA ARG A 219 -15.23 -27.11 -13.56
C ARG A 219 -16.27 -26.02 -13.79
N ALA A 220 -15.99 -25.13 -14.72
CA ALA A 220 -17.01 -24.28 -15.32
C ALA A 220 -18.02 -25.20 -16.04
N GLY A 221 -19.17 -25.41 -15.44
CA GLY A 221 -20.29 -26.10 -16.11
C GLY A 221 -20.94 -25.11 -17.06
N GLY A 222 -20.81 -25.38 -18.37
CA GLY A 222 -21.54 -24.64 -19.40
C GLY A 222 -23.03 -24.95 -19.30
N ASP A 223 -23.82 -23.93 -18.92
CA ASP A 223 -25.20 -23.66 -19.35
C ASP A 223 -25.49 -22.22 -18.92
N GLY A 224 -25.83 -21.39 -19.86
CA GLY A 224 -25.93 -19.93 -19.78
C GLY A 224 -26.65 -19.41 -18.54
N GLY A 225 -25.91 -18.89 -17.63
CA GLY A 225 -26.42 -18.19 -16.45
C GLY A 225 -25.74 -18.63 -15.17
N VAL A 226 -24.98 -17.71 -14.58
CA VAL A 226 -24.40 -17.78 -13.22
C VAL A 226 -23.48 -18.99 -13.00
N LEU A 227 -22.18 -18.76 -12.96
CA LEU A 227 -21.18 -19.73 -12.52
C LEU A 227 -21.57 -20.33 -11.16
N ARG A 228 -22.12 -21.52 -11.17
CA ARG A 228 -22.38 -22.30 -9.94
C ARG A 228 -21.12 -23.07 -9.57
N PHE A 229 -20.38 -22.57 -8.62
CA PHE A 229 -19.29 -23.31 -8.00
C PHE A 229 -19.85 -24.40 -7.09
N ARG A 230 -19.75 -25.66 -7.49
CA ARG A 230 -20.05 -26.79 -6.59
C ARG A 230 -18.79 -27.13 -5.79
N ARG A 231 -18.87 -26.96 -4.48
CA ARG A 231 -17.88 -27.50 -3.55
C ARG A 231 -17.98 -29.03 -3.59
N CYS A 232 -16.98 -29.69 -4.15
CA CYS A 232 -16.90 -31.14 -4.07
C CYS A 232 -16.27 -31.50 -2.71
N THR A 233 -17.07 -31.76 -1.70
CA THR A 233 -16.60 -32.38 -0.46
C THR A 233 -16.37 -33.85 -0.73
N ARG A 234 -15.12 -34.25 -0.85
CA ARG A 234 -14.77 -35.66 -0.77
C ARG A 234 -14.93 -36.09 0.69
N SER A 235 -15.98 -36.88 0.96
CA SER A 235 -16.08 -37.68 2.17
C SER A 235 -14.94 -38.68 2.13
N MET A 236 -14.05 -38.63 3.12
CA MET A 236 -13.16 -39.74 3.41
C MET A 236 -13.95 -40.75 4.25
N ALA A 237 -14.21 -41.91 3.64
CA ALA A 237 -14.48 -43.13 4.37
C ALA A 237 -13.15 -43.78 4.77
#